data_0e554ccc4315e6d99bec52a6487f4ecc
#
_entry.id   0e554ccc4315e6d99bec52a6487f4ecc
#
_cell.length_a   1.000
_cell.length_b   1.000
_cell.length_c   1.000
_cell.angle_alpha   90.00
_cell.angle_beta   90.00
_cell.angle_gamma   90.00
#
_symmetry.space_group_name_H-M   'P 1'
#
loop_
_entity.id
_entity.type
_entity.pdbx_description
1 polymer ?
#
loop_
_entity_poly.entity_id
_entity_poly.type
_entity_poly.pdbx_seq_one_letter_code
_entity_poly.pdbx_strand_id
1 'polypeptide(L)' 'MVKVGVIGCGKVAQIRHIPEYLDNPDVKLIGLYDLNLHRAQELADRFQCRAYASVEELLADTEIDAVSICAANHVH' A
#
# COMPACT_ATOMS: atom_id res chain seq x y z
N MET A 1 0.05 16.35 6.39
CA MET A 1 -0.27 15.25 5.45
C MET A 1 0.50 14.00 5.87
N VAL A 2 -0.19 12.91 6.02
CA VAL A 2 0.42 11.63 6.37
C VAL A 2 0.74 10.88 5.09
N LYS A 3 1.99 10.45 4.96
CA LYS A 3 2.45 9.71 3.79
C LYS A 3 2.48 8.23 4.15
N VAL A 4 1.69 7.44 3.45
CA VAL A 4 1.41 6.06 3.82
C VAL A 4 2.00 5.07 2.84
N GLY A 5 2.57 3.99 3.39
CA GLY A 5 2.93 2.80 2.62
C GLY A 5 1.99 1.67 3.01
N VAL A 6 1.57 0.87 2.05
CA VAL A 6 0.64 -0.23 2.30
C VAL A 6 1.34 -1.57 2.10
N ILE A 7 1.24 -2.44 3.08
CA ILE A 7 1.77 -3.81 3.00
C ILE A 7 0.59 -4.77 2.89
N GLY A 8 0.61 -5.58 1.84
CA GLY A 8 -0.46 -6.52 1.59
C GLY A 8 -1.57 -5.87 0.79
N CYS A 9 -1.70 -6.24 -0.46
CA CYS A 9 -2.66 -5.65 -1.38
C CYS A 9 -3.77 -6.64 -1.71
N GLY A 10 -4.29 -7.28 -0.67
CA GLY A 10 -5.39 -8.20 -0.84
C GLY A 10 -6.67 -7.50 -1.23
N LYS A 11 -7.73 -8.28 -1.41
CA LYS A 11 -8.99 -7.76 -1.91
C LYS A 11 -9.55 -6.62 -1.06
N VAL A 12 -9.43 -6.74 0.25
CA VAL A 12 -9.93 -5.71 1.16
C VAL A 12 -9.18 -4.41 0.98
N ALA A 13 -7.86 -4.49 0.81
CA ALA A 13 -7.06 -3.30 0.58
C ALA A 13 -7.47 -2.60 -0.71
N GLN A 14 -7.71 -3.37 -1.77
CA GLN A 14 -8.11 -2.81 -3.06
C GLN A 14 -9.48 -2.15 -3.02
N ILE A 15 -10.41 -2.74 -2.28
CA ILE A 15 -11.80 -2.28 -2.28
C ILE A 15 -12.03 -1.15 -1.29
N ARG A 16 -11.35 -1.18 -0.15
CA ARG A 16 -11.61 -0.24 0.92
C ARG A 16 -10.47 0.69 1.26
N HIS A 17 -9.32 0.11 1.64
CA HIS A 17 -8.27 0.92 2.27
C HIS A 17 -7.57 1.87 1.32
N ILE A 18 -7.18 1.38 0.16
CA ILE A 18 -6.47 2.23 -0.78
C ILE A 18 -7.36 3.35 -1.32
N PRO A 19 -8.61 3.07 -1.75
CA PRO A 19 -9.50 4.16 -2.16
C PRO A 19 -9.77 5.17 -1.07
N GLU A 20 -9.89 4.73 0.18
CA GLU A 20 -10.10 5.65 1.30
C GLU A 20 -8.90 6.59 1.46
N TYR A 21 -7.69 6.08 1.32
CA TYR A 21 -6.50 6.92 1.40
C TYR A 21 -6.46 7.93 0.27
N LEU A 22 -6.87 7.54 -0.93
CA LEU A 22 -6.88 8.45 -2.08
C LEU A 22 -7.91 9.56 -1.92
N ASP A 23 -9.01 9.29 -1.23
CA ASP A 23 -10.07 10.27 -1.02
C ASP A 23 -9.79 11.20 0.15
N ASN A 24 -8.82 10.89 0.99
CA ASN A 24 -8.53 11.69 2.17
C ASN A 24 -7.45 12.72 1.84
N PRO A 25 -7.77 14.03 1.89
CA PRO A 25 -6.79 15.05 1.52
C PRO A 25 -5.60 15.14 2.49
N ASP A 26 -5.73 14.56 3.68
CA ASP A 26 -4.65 14.56 4.67
C ASP A 26 -3.75 13.34 4.55
N VAL A 27 -4.03 12.44 3.62
CA VAL A 27 -3.27 11.22 3.44
C VAL A 27 -2.77 11.13 2.01
N LYS A 28 -1.51 10.75 1.85
CA LYS A 28 -0.93 10.51 0.52
C LYS A 28 -0.39 9.10 0.46
N LEU A 29 -0.84 8.33 -0.52
CA LEU A 29 -0.30 6.99 -0.76
C LEU A 29 1.02 7.11 -1.50
N ILE A 30 2.10 6.69 -0.85
CA ILE A 30 3.43 6.77 -1.44
C ILE A 30 3.75 5.51 -2.22
N GLY A 31 3.41 4.35 -1.67
CA GLY A 31 3.68 3.09 -2.34
C GLY A 31 3.08 1.91 -1.62
N LEU A 32 3.28 0.73 -2.21
CA LEU A 32 2.71 -0.50 -1.66
C LEU A 32 3.62 -1.69 -1.94
N TYR A 33 3.40 -2.74 -1.18
CA TYR A 33 4.10 -4.00 -1.33
C TYR A 33 3.10 -5.15 -1.16
N ASP A 34 3.27 -6.20 -1.94
CA ASP A 34 2.53 -7.44 -1.79
C ASP A 34 3.46 -8.60 -2.11
N LEU A 35 3.20 -9.76 -1.51
CA LEU A 35 3.97 -10.96 -1.82
C LEU A 35 3.90 -11.30 -3.30
N ASN A 36 2.77 -11.04 -3.92
CA ASN A 36 2.64 -11.15 -5.37
C ASN A 36 3.12 -9.84 -5.99
N LEU A 37 4.37 -9.82 -6.44
CA LEU A 37 4.98 -8.61 -6.98
C LEU A 37 4.27 -8.11 -8.23
N HIS A 38 3.71 -9.00 -9.03
CA HIS A 38 2.96 -8.62 -10.21
C HIS A 38 1.70 -7.84 -9.82
N ARG A 39 1.00 -8.31 -8.79
CA ARG A 39 -0.17 -7.60 -8.28
C ARG A 39 0.22 -6.24 -7.72
N ALA A 40 1.33 -6.19 -6.99
CA ALA A 40 1.80 -4.92 -6.44
C ALA A 40 2.07 -3.91 -7.54
N GLN A 41 2.71 -4.35 -8.62
CA GLN A 41 3.02 -3.45 -9.72
C GLN A 41 1.75 -2.99 -10.43
N GLU A 42 0.80 -3.89 -10.64
CA GLU A 42 -0.47 -3.53 -11.26
C GLU A 42 -1.21 -2.46 -10.45
N LEU A 43 -1.26 -2.65 -9.14
CA LEU A 43 -1.95 -1.70 -8.27
C LEU A 43 -1.21 -0.38 -8.16
N ALA A 44 0.12 -0.43 -8.13
CA ALA A 44 0.92 0.79 -8.10
C ALA A 44 0.69 1.61 -9.36
N ASP A 45 0.62 0.96 -10.51
CA ASP A 45 0.33 1.65 -11.77
C ASP A 45 -1.09 2.24 -11.74
N ARG A 46 -2.04 1.48 -11.22
CA ARG A 46 -3.44 1.91 -11.16
C ARG A 46 -3.62 3.11 -10.24
N PHE A 47 -2.95 3.12 -9.10
CA PHE A 47 -3.09 4.17 -8.11
C PHE A 47 -1.98 5.21 -8.18
N GLN A 48 -1.08 5.09 -9.16
CA GLN A 48 -0.01 6.04 -9.40
C GLN A 48 0.89 6.22 -8.18
N CYS A 49 1.37 5.10 -7.65
CA CYS A 49 2.30 5.10 -6.53
C CYS A 49 3.43 4.12 -6.81
N ARG A 50 4.34 3.97 -5.85
CA ARG A 50 5.49 3.09 -6.00
C ARG A 50 5.14 1.66 -5.65
N ALA A 51 5.78 0.70 -6.33
CA ALA A 51 5.72 -0.70 -5.95
C ALA A 51 7.10 -1.09 -5.42
N TYR A 52 7.12 -1.71 -4.24
CA TYR A 52 8.37 -2.13 -3.61
C TYR A 52 8.55 -3.63 -3.80
N ALA A 53 9.81 -4.04 -3.96
CA ALA A 53 10.13 -5.45 -4.14
C ALA A 53 10.19 -6.21 -2.81
N SER A 54 10.25 -5.50 -1.69
CA SER A 54 10.31 -6.12 -0.37
C SER A 54 9.77 -5.16 0.68
N VAL A 55 9.44 -5.72 1.84
CA VAL A 55 9.03 -4.91 2.99
C VAL A 55 10.16 -4.00 3.41
N GLU A 56 11.38 -4.49 3.37
CA GLU A 56 12.55 -3.71 3.73
C GLU A 56 12.69 -2.45 2.87
N GLU A 57 12.45 -2.58 1.58
CA GLU A 57 12.50 -1.42 0.69
C GLU A 57 11.43 -0.40 1.04
N LEU A 58 10.23 -0.89 1.34
CA LEU A 58 9.14 0.01 1.71
C LEU A 58 9.47 0.76 3.00
N LEU A 59 9.97 0.04 4.01
CA LEU A 59 10.31 0.63 5.29
C LEU A 59 11.52 1.56 5.20
N ALA A 60 12.38 1.37 4.22
CA ALA A 60 13.54 2.23 4.01
C ALA A 60 13.20 3.53 3.28
N ASP A 61 12.01 3.65 2.72
CA ASP A 61 11.60 4.86 2.02
C ASP A 61 11.31 5.95 3.03
N THR A 62 12.16 6.96 3.04
CA THR A 62 12.07 8.05 4.02
C THR A 62 10.86 8.95 3.81
N GLU A 63 10.19 8.84 2.68
CA GLU A 63 8.96 9.59 2.45
C GLU A 63 7.76 9.00 3.17
N ILE A 64 7.83 7.76 3.61
CA ILE A 64 6.72 7.11 4.28
C ILE A 64 6.73 7.44 5.77
N ASP A 65 5.64 8.01 6.26
CA ASP A 65 5.47 8.36 7.67
C ASP A 65 4.77 7.26 8.45
N ALA A 66 3.89 6.51 7.79
CA ALA A 66 3.09 5.48 8.44
C ALA A 66 2.90 4.30 7.51
N VAL A 67 2.76 3.11 8.09
CA VAL A 67 2.57 1.89 7.33
C VAL A 67 1.23 1.26 7.71
N SER A 68 0.45 0.91 6.72
CA SER A 68 -0.82 0.22 6.91
C SER A 68 -0.64 -1.22 6.47
N ILE A 69 -0.94 -2.16 7.35
CA ILE A 69 -0.83 -3.57 7.05
C ILE A 69 -2.23 -4.11 6.75
N CYS A 70 -2.42 -4.51 5.51
CA CYS A 70 -3.71 -5.00 5.05
C CYS A 70 -3.61 -6.48 4.70
N ALA A 71 -3.05 -7.25 5.59
CA ALA A 71 -2.90 -8.67 5.38
C ALA A 71 -4.26 -9.33 5.31
N ALA A 72 -4.42 -10.27 4.40
CA ALA A 72 -5.61 -11.07 4.35
C ALA A 72 -5.72 -11.86 5.63
N ASN A 73 -6.76 -11.64 6.35
CA ASN A 73 -6.93 -12.32 7.62
C ASN A 73 -7.82 -13.52 7.43
N HIS A 74 -7.22 -14.64 7.38
CA HIS A 74 -7.95 -15.85 7.21
C HIS A 74 -8.22 -16.50 8.52
N VAL A 75 -8.86 -15.79 9.28
CA VAL A 75 -9.18 -16.37 10.54
C VAL A 75 -10.26 -17.36 10.35
N HIS A 76 -9.99 -18.15 10.62
CA HIS A 76 -10.96 -18.85 10.70
C HIS A 76 -11.17 -19.59 11.35
#